data_d259e4dda6f094535eacdb9a94ac841a
#
_entry.id   d259e4dda6f094535eacdb9a94ac841a
#
_cell.length_a   1.000
_cell.length_b   1.000
_cell.length_c   1.000
_cell.angle_alpha   90.00
_cell.angle_beta   90.00
_cell.angle_gamma   90.00
#
_symmetry.space_group_name_H-M   'P 1'
#
loop_
_entity.id
_entity.type
_entity.pdbx_description
1 polymer ?
#
loop_
_entity_poly.entity_id
_entity_poly.type
_entity_poly.pdbx_seq_one_letter_code
_entity_poly.pdbx_strand_id
1 'polypeptide(L)'
;MKFGVSLTGMGQQPRGTNMRQSFGEIVEYVRSARDLGFDFIYQGQHYLTSPYQQLQTMPLLARLAAETGNMSIVATLLIPLHHPVDLAERIATMDVITNGRFILAAALGYRDEEYDAFAIDPRRRVSRYMECLDLMRKLWTEEKVTYSGKHFQVTDAEMVLKPIQNPHPPVWAAANSDA
;
A
#
# COMPACT_ATOMS: atom_id res chain seq x y z
N MET A 1 20.20 -12.34 -4.27
CA MET A 1 19.02 -12.54 -3.41
C MET A 1 18.76 -11.22 -2.69
N LYS A 2 17.48 -10.84 -2.47
CA LYS A 2 17.14 -9.61 -1.74
C LYS A 2 16.51 -9.97 -0.41
N PHE A 3 16.88 -9.23 0.65
CA PHE A 3 16.39 -9.42 2.00
C PHE A 3 15.70 -8.16 2.51
N GLY A 4 14.57 -8.29 3.15
CA GLY A 4 13.84 -7.17 3.72
C GLY A 4 13.41 -7.41 5.15
N VAL A 5 13.00 -6.34 5.82
CA VAL A 5 12.45 -6.40 7.18
C VAL A 5 10.98 -6.03 7.18
N SER A 6 10.20 -6.77 7.98
CA SER A 6 8.78 -6.50 8.17
C SER A 6 8.57 -5.56 9.35
N LEU A 7 7.78 -4.52 9.14
CA LEU A 7 7.35 -3.60 10.19
C LEU A 7 5.98 -3.99 10.79
N THR A 8 5.29 -5.00 10.24
CA THR A 8 3.92 -5.34 10.63
C THR A 8 3.80 -5.63 12.14
N GLY A 9 4.71 -6.43 12.71
CA GLY A 9 4.71 -6.73 14.13
C GLY A 9 5.04 -5.54 15.04
N MET A 10 5.82 -4.58 14.55
CA MET A 10 6.15 -3.36 15.29
C MET A 10 5.08 -2.28 15.14
N GLY A 11 4.46 -2.18 13.96
CA GLY A 11 3.38 -1.23 13.67
C GLY A 11 2.04 -1.61 14.29
N GLN A 12 1.90 -2.87 14.75
CA GLN A 12 0.71 -3.38 15.42
C GLN A 12 1.04 -3.73 16.89
N GLN A 13 0.45 -3.02 17.83
CA GLN A 13 0.76 -3.13 19.25
C GLN A 13 -0.52 -3.35 20.09
N PRO A 14 -0.44 -4.03 21.24
CA PRO A 14 -1.59 -4.19 22.13
C PRO A 14 -2.23 -2.85 22.50
N ARG A 15 -3.54 -2.88 22.79
CA ARG A 15 -4.27 -1.72 23.30
C ARG A 15 -3.59 -1.15 24.55
N GLY A 16 -3.39 0.16 24.60
CA GLY A 16 -2.75 0.86 25.71
C GLY A 16 -1.25 1.03 25.57
N THR A 17 -0.60 0.42 24.57
CA THR A 17 0.80 0.70 24.28
C THR A 17 0.98 2.16 23.86
N ASN A 18 2.07 2.78 24.31
CA ASN A 18 2.45 4.13 23.88
C ASN A 18 2.92 4.12 22.43
N MET A 19 2.01 4.40 21.49
CA MET A 19 2.29 4.36 20.05
C MET A 19 3.31 5.41 19.60
N ARG A 20 3.49 6.51 20.34
CA ARG A 20 4.53 7.50 20.04
C ARG A 20 5.92 6.92 20.32
N GLN A 21 6.08 6.20 21.42
CA GLN A 21 7.32 5.49 21.72
C GLN A 21 7.58 4.38 20.69
N SER A 22 6.57 3.54 20.42
CA SER A 22 6.68 2.49 19.39
C SER A 22 7.07 3.02 18.04
N PHE A 23 6.54 4.18 17.64
CA PHE A 23 6.95 4.84 16.40
C PHE A 23 8.43 5.22 16.41
N GLY A 24 8.96 5.75 17.54
CA GLY A 24 10.39 6.03 17.70
C GLY A 24 11.24 4.77 17.52
N GLU A 25 10.83 3.66 18.13
CA GLU A 25 11.49 2.35 17.99
C GLU A 25 11.47 1.83 16.54
N ILE A 26 10.37 2.04 15.81
CA ILE A 26 10.28 1.70 14.40
C ILE A 26 11.29 2.52 13.57
N VAL A 27 11.44 3.81 13.85
CA VAL A 27 12.43 4.67 13.16
C VAL A 27 13.84 4.12 13.36
N GLU A 28 14.23 3.81 14.60
CA GLU A 28 15.56 3.25 14.90
C GLU A 28 15.77 1.86 14.28
N TYR A 29 14.72 1.03 14.25
CA TYR A 29 14.76 -0.26 13.57
C TYR A 29 15.01 -0.13 12.07
N VAL A 30 14.32 0.82 11.39
CA VAL A 30 14.52 1.08 9.95
C VAL A 30 15.93 1.60 9.67
N ARG A 31 16.45 2.50 10.52
CA ARG A 31 17.85 2.98 10.42
C ARG A 31 18.84 1.83 10.53
N SER A 32 18.65 0.98 11.54
CA SER A 32 19.49 -0.20 11.74
C SER A 32 19.44 -1.16 10.55
N ALA A 33 18.25 -1.42 10.00
CA ALA A 33 18.09 -2.26 8.81
C ALA A 33 18.82 -1.67 7.60
N ARG A 34 18.72 -0.35 7.40
CA ARG A 34 19.46 0.38 6.35
C ARG A 34 20.98 0.19 6.53
N ASP A 35 21.48 0.41 7.73
CA ASP A 35 22.92 0.40 8.02
C ASP A 35 23.49 -1.02 7.94
N LEU A 36 22.67 -2.06 8.15
CA LEU A 36 22.99 -3.47 7.96
C LEU A 36 22.87 -3.93 6.49
N GLY A 37 22.44 -3.07 5.59
CA GLY A 37 22.38 -3.37 4.15
C GLY A 37 21.18 -4.20 3.71
N PHE A 38 20.04 -4.13 4.42
CA PHE A 38 18.80 -4.73 3.92
C PHE A 38 18.31 -4.04 2.66
N ASP A 39 17.63 -4.79 1.78
CA ASP A 39 17.20 -4.32 0.46
C ASP A 39 15.85 -3.57 0.51
N PHE A 40 14.96 -3.90 1.46
CA PHE A 40 13.64 -3.27 1.56
C PHE A 40 13.03 -3.33 2.95
N ILE A 41 12.11 -2.40 3.22
CA ILE A 41 11.16 -2.48 4.32
C ILE A 41 9.77 -2.86 3.79
N TYR A 42 8.98 -3.54 4.62
CA TYR A 42 7.65 -4.02 4.26
C TYR A 42 6.64 -3.68 5.37
N GLN A 43 5.45 -3.19 4.99
CA GLN A 43 4.32 -2.98 5.90
C GLN A 43 3.02 -3.46 5.28
N GLY A 44 2.25 -4.26 6.03
CA GLY A 44 0.91 -4.70 5.68
C GLY A 44 -0.18 -3.74 6.17
N GLN A 45 -1.27 -3.63 5.43
CA GLN A 45 -2.44 -2.83 5.78
C GLN A 45 -3.49 -3.71 6.45
N HIS A 46 -4.04 -3.20 7.56
CA HIS A 46 -5.27 -3.68 8.17
C HIS A 46 -6.05 -2.51 8.77
N TYR A 47 -7.34 -2.69 8.89
CA TYR A 47 -8.27 -1.78 9.54
C TYR A 47 -8.95 -2.46 10.73
N LEU A 48 -9.38 -1.67 11.71
CA LEU A 48 -10.16 -2.15 12.87
C LEU A 48 -9.55 -3.39 13.54
N THR A 49 -8.28 -3.31 13.87
CA THR A 49 -7.44 -4.44 14.32
C THR A 49 -7.64 -4.82 15.79
N SER A 50 -8.77 -4.44 16.42
CA SER A 50 -9.02 -4.79 17.83
C SER A 50 -8.64 -6.26 18.14
N PRO A 51 -7.97 -6.53 19.28
CA PRO A 51 -7.64 -5.61 20.38
C PRO A 51 -6.35 -4.79 20.19
N TYR A 52 -5.74 -4.82 19.03
CA TYR A 52 -4.49 -4.13 18.73
C TYR A 52 -4.74 -2.71 18.19
N GLN A 53 -3.75 -1.85 18.41
CA GLN A 53 -3.60 -0.57 17.73
C GLN A 53 -2.67 -0.77 16.54
N GLN A 54 -2.94 -0.16 15.39
CA GLN A 54 -2.09 -0.26 14.21
C GLN A 54 -1.89 1.09 13.54
N LEU A 55 -0.63 1.43 13.27
CA LEU A 55 -0.28 2.57 12.44
C LEU A 55 -0.65 2.27 10.97
N GLN A 56 -1.35 3.20 10.33
CA GLN A 56 -1.76 3.03 8.93
C GLN A 56 -0.57 3.03 7.97
N THR A 57 -0.59 2.12 7.02
CA THR A 57 0.53 1.76 6.15
C THR A 57 1.11 2.94 5.37
N MET A 58 0.29 3.67 4.63
CA MET A 58 0.79 4.73 3.74
C MET A 58 1.39 5.91 4.52
N PRO A 59 0.74 6.49 5.56
CA PRO A 59 1.34 7.55 6.36
C PRO A 59 2.62 7.13 7.07
N LEU A 60 2.66 5.89 7.60
CA LEU A 60 3.85 5.35 8.26
C LEU A 60 5.02 5.26 7.26
N LEU A 61 4.81 4.62 6.11
CA LEU A 61 5.86 4.44 5.11
C LEU A 61 6.32 5.77 4.48
N ALA A 62 5.41 6.73 4.28
CA ALA A 62 5.77 8.07 3.80
C ALA A 62 6.73 8.76 4.78
N ARG A 63 6.44 8.68 6.10
CA ARG A 63 7.35 9.26 7.10
C ARG A 63 8.69 8.50 7.16
N LEU A 64 8.68 7.19 7.02
CA LEU A 64 9.89 6.37 7.07
C LEU A 64 10.78 6.48 5.82
N ALA A 65 10.25 6.99 4.71
CA ALA A 65 11.00 7.12 3.45
C ALA A 65 12.31 7.91 3.60
N ALA A 66 12.35 8.88 4.50
CA ALA A 66 13.55 9.66 4.80
C ALA A 66 14.64 8.85 5.54
N GLU A 67 14.26 7.74 6.17
CA GLU A 67 15.17 6.91 6.98
C GLU A 67 15.75 5.72 6.20
N THR A 68 15.12 5.39 5.05
CA THR A 68 15.41 4.14 4.32
C THR A 68 16.67 4.17 3.44
N GLY A 69 17.26 5.34 3.21
CA GLY A 69 18.37 5.45 2.25
C GLY A 69 17.96 4.89 0.87
N ASN A 70 18.66 3.86 0.40
CA ASN A 70 18.39 3.22 -0.90
C ASN A 70 17.45 2.00 -0.82
N MET A 71 16.96 1.62 0.37
CA MET A 71 16.03 0.49 0.48
C MET A 71 14.74 0.78 -0.27
N SER A 72 14.18 -0.25 -0.91
CA SER A 72 12.83 -0.20 -1.48
C SER A 72 11.78 -0.18 -0.35
N ILE A 73 10.62 0.38 -0.64
CA ILE A 73 9.50 0.47 0.29
C ILE A 73 8.33 -0.33 -0.26
N VAL A 74 7.97 -1.40 0.41
CA VAL A 74 6.89 -2.30 0.00
C VAL A 74 5.67 -2.08 0.87
N ALA A 75 4.57 -1.65 0.26
CA ALA A 75 3.27 -1.50 0.92
C ALA A 75 2.32 -2.60 0.45
N THR A 76 1.87 -3.47 1.36
CA THR A 76 0.72 -4.33 1.05
C THR A 76 -0.56 -3.57 1.34
N LEU A 77 -1.39 -3.40 0.32
CA LEU A 77 -2.65 -2.67 0.39
C LEU A 77 -3.83 -3.57 0.01
N LEU A 78 -4.94 -3.42 0.74
CA LEU A 78 -6.19 -4.16 0.53
C LEU A 78 -6.97 -3.52 -0.62
N ILE A 79 -6.59 -3.83 -1.84
CA ILE A 79 -7.06 -3.16 -3.06
C ILE A 79 -8.58 -3.02 -3.16
N PRO A 80 -9.41 -4.05 -2.85
CA PRO A 80 -10.86 -3.92 -2.97
C PRO A 80 -11.50 -2.87 -2.05
N LEU A 81 -10.80 -2.48 -0.98
CA LEU A 81 -11.30 -1.49 -0.01
C LEU A 81 -11.06 -0.04 -0.44
N HIS A 82 -10.32 0.18 -1.52
CA HIS A 82 -9.96 1.51 -2.02
C HIS A 82 -10.75 1.92 -3.25
N HIS A 83 -10.83 3.23 -3.46
CA HIS A 83 -11.21 3.79 -4.75
C HIS A 83 -9.97 3.93 -5.64
N PRO A 84 -9.99 3.45 -6.90
CA PRO A 84 -8.79 3.42 -7.75
C PRO A 84 -8.20 4.80 -8.04
N VAL A 85 -8.99 5.85 -8.15
CA VAL A 85 -8.48 7.21 -8.36
C VAL A 85 -7.68 7.68 -7.15
N ASP A 86 -8.25 7.59 -5.94
CA ASP A 86 -7.56 7.96 -4.70
C ASP A 86 -6.28 7.15 -4.50
N LEU A 87 -6.35 5.83 -4.77
CA LEU A 87 -5.20 4.96 -4.58
C LEU A 87 -4.10 5.22 -5.62
N ALA A 88 -4.46 5.49 -6.87
CA ALA A 88 -3.51 5.83 -7.92
C ALA A 88 -2.72 7.11 -7.60
N GLU A 89 -3.42 8.16 -7.15
CA GLU A 89 -2.80 9.42 -6.71
C GLU A 89 -1.83 9.23 -5.54
N ARG A 90 -2.25 8.46 -4.54
CA ARG A 90 -1.41 8.17 -3.36
C ARG A 90 -0.17 7.37 -3.74
N ILE A 91 -0.29 6.39 -4.62
CA ILE A 91 0.84 5.57 -5.05
C ILE A 91 1.81 6.39 -5.90
N ALA A 92 1.33 7.23 -6.81
CA ALA A 92 2.18 8.14 -7.56
C ALA A 92 2.93 9.10 -6.62
N THR A 93 2.24 9.64 -5.60
CA THR A 93 2.85 10.48 -4.57
C THR A 93 3.94 9.72 -3.80
N MET A 94 3.66 8.48 -3.39
CA MET A 94 4.68 7.65 -2.71
C MET A 94 5.87 7.35 -3.60
N ASP A 95 5.64 7.14 -4.89
CA ASP A 95 6.72 6.90 -5.85
C ASP A 95 7.65 8.12 -5.98
N VAL A 96 7.08 9.31 -6.03
CA VAL A 96 7.85 10.57 -6.00
C VAL A 96 8.60 10.74 -4.68
N ILE A 97 7.94 10.59 -3.52
CA ILE A 97 8.55 10.70 -2.19
C ILE A 97 9.73 9.74 -2.03
N THR A 98 9.59 8.54 -2.55
CA THR A 98 10.61 7.48 -2.43
C THR A 98 11.66 7.53 -3.54
N ASN A 99 11.57 8.47 -4.47
CA ASN A 99 12.43 8.57 -5.64
C ASN A 99 12.49 7.24 -6.43
N GLY A 100 11.31 6.69 -6.81
CA GLY A 100 11.20 5.47 -7.61
C GLY A 100 11.54 4.17 -6.89
N ARG A 101 11.41 4.13 -5.55
CA ARG A 101 11.70 2.93 -4.75
C ARG A 101 10.44 2.28 -4.15
N PHE A 102 9.26 2.79 -4.51
CA PHE A 102 8.00 2.25 -4.05
C PHE A 102 7.60 0.98 -4.81
N ILE A 103 7.08 0.00 -4.09
CA ILE A 103 6.54 -1.25 -4.62
C ILE A 103 5.16 -1.47 -4.01
N LEU A 104 4.16 -1.67 -4.84
CA LEU A 104 2.81 -2.06 -4.41
C LEU A 104 2.72 -3.57 -4.28
N ALA A 105 2.43 -4.09 -3.09
CA ALA A 105 1.97 -5.45 -2.91
C ALA A 105 0.44 -5.44 -2.82
N ALA A 106 -0.22 -5.85 -3.89
CA ALA A 106 -1.66 -5.81 -4.01
C ALA A 106 -2.29 -7.04 -3.36
N ALA A 107 -3.16 -6.84 -2.36
CA ALA A 107 -3.83 -7.89 -1.62
C ALA A 107 -5.36 -7.83 -1.75
N LEU A 108 -5.99 -9.00 -1.72
CA LEU A 108 -7.46 -9.09 -1.68
C LEU A 108 -8.01 -8.71 -0.30
N GLY A 109 -7.33 -9.08 0.77
CA GLY A 109 -7.88 -9.07 2.11
C GLY A 109 -8.70 -10.33 2.42
N TYR A 110 -8.83 -10.65 3.70
CA TYR A 110 -9.50 -11.89 4.15
C TYR A 110 -10.42 -11.68 5.36
N ARG A 111 -10.39 -10.49 6.00
CA ARG A 111 -11.19 -10.20 7.20
C ARG A 111 -12.53 -9.62 6.80
N ASP A 112 -13.60 -10.32 7.16
CA ASP A 112 -14.97 -9.89 6.85
C ASP A 112 -15.32 -8.56 7.55
N GLU A 113 -14.80 -8.32 8.76
CA GLU A 113 -15.01 -7.08 9.51
C GLU A 113 -14.50 -5.84 8.75
N GLU A 114 -13.41 -5.99 7.98
CA GLU A 114 -12.89 -4.91 7.14
C GLU A 114 -13.85 -4.62 5.99
N TYR A 115 -14.36 -5.65 5.32
CA TYR A 115 -15.33 -5.50 4.24
C TYR A 115 -16.65 -4.89 4.70
N ASP A 116 -17.16 -5.34 5.84
CA ASP A 116 -18.40 -4.83 6.43
C ASP A 116 -18.27 -3.35 6.79
N ALA A 117 -17.15 -2.96 7.40
CA ALA A 117 -16.89 -1.57 7.79
C ALA A 117 -16.79 -0.61 6.59
N PHE A 118 -16.35 -1.11 5.44
CA PHE A 118 -16.29 -0.34 4.19
C PHE A 118 -17.55 -0.51 3.31
N ALA A 119 -18.57 -1.23 3.79
CA ALA A 119 -19.81 -1.52 3.08
C ALA A 119 -19.57 -2.17 1.69
N ILE A 120 -18.59 -3.07 1.62
CA ILE A 120 -18.22 -3.79 0.40
C ILE A 120 -18.56 -5.27 0.55
N ASP A 121 -19.34 -5.79 -0.37
CA ASP A 121 -19.66 -7.23 -0.42
C ASP A 121 -18.37 -8.05 -0.71
N PRO A 122 -17.92 -8.92 0.23
CA PRO A 122 -16.69 -9.70 0.06
C PRO A 122 -16.75 -10.67 -1.12
N ARG A 123 -17.94 -11.06 -1.59
CA ARG A 123 -18.10 -11.89 -2.80
C ARG A 123 -17.67 -11.17 -4.07
N ARG A 124 -17.61 -9.85 -4.04
CA ARG A 124 -17.16 -8.99 -5.16
C ARG A 124 -15.69 -8.62 -5.09
N ARG A 125 -14.96 -9.08 -4.06
CA ARG A 125 -13.57 -8.64 -3.82
C ARG A 125 -12.65 -8.87 -5.01
N VAL A 126 -12.75 -10.02 -5.68
CA VAL A 126 -11.90 -10.34 -6.84
C VAL A 126 -12.18 -9.41 -8.02
N SER A 127 -13.46 -9.23 -8.39
CA SER A 127 -13.81 -8.35 -9.50
C SER A 127 -13.47 -6.89 -9.22
N ARG A 128 -13.66 -6.41 -7.97
CA ARG A 128 -13.23 -5.07 -7.56
C ARG A 128 -11.71 -4.91 -7.61
N TYR A 129 -10.97 -5.92 -7.15
CA TYR A 129 -9.50 -5.94 -7.20
C TYR A 129 -9.00 -5.79 -8.64
N MET A 130 -9.53 -6.59 -9.56
CA MET A 130 -9.12 -6.56 -10.97
C MET A 130 -9.44 -5.23 -11.63
N GLU A 131 -10.66 -4.70 -11.44
CA GLU A 131 -11.04 -3.38 -11.99
C GLU A 131 -10.22 -2.24 -11.37
N CYS A 132 -9.97 -2.30 -10.06
CA CYS A 132 -9.16 -1.29 -9.40
C CYS A 132 -7.74 -1.23 -9.97
N LEU A 133 -7.08 -2.38 -10.12
CA LEU A 133 -5.74 -2.43 -10.70
C LEU A 133 -5.71 -2.00 -12.18
N ASP A 134 -6.72 -2.38 -12.96
CA ASP A 134 -6.80 -1.99 -14.36
C ASP A 134 -6.96 -0.47 -14.51
N LEU A 135 -7.91 0.12 -13.78
CA LEU A 135 -8.12 1.56 -13.81
C LEU A 135 -6.91 2.34 -13.28
N MET A 136 -6.26 1.87 -12.22
CA MET A 136 -5.03 2.50 -11.71
C MET A 136 -3.92 2.50 -12.77
N ARG A 137 -3.70 1.37 -13.46
CA ARG A 137 -2.68 1.28 -14.53
C ARG A 137 -2.96 2.30 -15.63
N LYS A 138 -4.22 2.41 -16.07
CA LYS A 138 -4.61 3.42 -17.05
C LYS A 138 -4.34 4.84 -16.58
N LEU A 139 -4.74 5.17 -15.35
CA LEU A 139 -4.49 6.49 -14.76
C LEU A 139 -3.00 6.83 -14.70
N TRP A 140 -2.12 5.85 -14.48
CA TRP A 140 -0.68 6.08 -14.46
C TRP A 140 -0.05 6.25 -15.85
N THR A 141 -0.62 5.62 -16.89
CA THR A 141 0.03 5.51 -18.19
C THR A 141 -0.64 6.29 -19.31
N GLU A 142 -1.94 6.58 -19.20
CA GLU A 142 -2.70 7.31 -20.21
C GLU A 142 -2.88 8.77 -19.80
N GLU A 143 -2.95 9.69 -20.76
CA GLU A 143 -3.16 11.11 -20.50
C GLU A 143 -4.57 11.37 -19.95
N LYS A 144 -5.58 10.80 -20.61
CA LYS A 144 -6.99 10.89 -20.24
C LYS A 144 -7.63 9.51 -20.23
N VAL A 145 -8.43 9.24 -19.21
CA VAL A 145 -9.06 7.95 -19.01
C VAL A 145 -10.57 8.10 -18.94
N THR A 146 -11.27 7.38 -19.81
CA THR A 146 -12.69 7.07 -19.64
C THR A 146 -12.84 5.58 -19.40
N TYR A 147 -13.44 5.23 -18.26
CA TYR A 147 -13.59 3.84 -17.80
C TYR A 147 -15.02 3.59 -17.36
N SER A 148 -15.62 2.51 -17.85
CA SER A 148 -16.97 2.09 -17.47
C SER A 148 -16.93 0.63 -17.08
N GLY A 149 -16.63 0.36 -15.79
CA GLY A 149 -16.59 -0.97 -15.20
C GLY A 149 -17.87 -1.30 -14.43
N LYS A 150 -17.86 -2.46 -13.81
CA LYS A 150 -18.95 -2.91 -12.93
C LYS A 150 -18.96 -2.17 -11.59
N HIS A 151 -17.78 -1.78 -11.10
CA HIS A 151 -17.58 -1.20 -9.77
C HIS A 151 -17.12 0.25 -9.81
N PHE A 152 -16.45 0.66 -10.88
CA PHE A 152 -15.88 1.99 -10.99
C PHE A 152 -16.18 2.61 -12.35
N GLN A 153 -16.42 3.92 -12.32
CA GLN A 153 -16.68 4.70 -13.53
C GLN A 153 -15.94 6.04 -13.42
N VAL A 154 -15.24 6.42 -14.47
CA VAL A 154 -14.64 7.73 -14.62
C VAL A 154 -14.82 8.20 -16.05
N THR A 155 -15.00 9.51 -16.27
CA THR A 155 -15.16 10.10 -17.59
C THR A 155 -14.17 11.22 -17.76
N ASP A 156 -13.36 11.18 -18.82
CA ASP A 156 -12.36 12.19 -19.19
C ASP A 156 -11.45 12.58 -18.01
N ALA A 157 -11.09 11.58 -17.18
CA ALA A 157 -10.27 11.79 -16.00
C ALA A 157 -8.81 11.96 -16.41
N GLU A 158 -8.18 13.03 -15.96
CA GLU A 158 -6.76 13.32 -16.15
C GLU A 158 -6.04 13.31 -14.80
N MET A 159 -5.12 12.37 -14.65
CA MET A 159 -4.22 12.33 -13.48
C MET A 159 -2.89 12.94 -13.90
N VAL A 160 -2.63 14.19 -13.50
CA VAL A 160 -1.45 14.95 -13.95
C VAL A 160 -0.16 14.46 -13.27
N LEU A 161 -0.21 14.17 -11.98
CA LEU A 161 0.93 13.59 -11.28
C LEU A 161 1.08 12.11 -11.64
N LYS A 162 2.05 11.79 -12.47
CA LYS A 162 2.40 10.39 -12.79
C LYS A 162 3.48 9.86 -11.86
N PRO A 163 3.54 8.52 -11.66
CA PRO A 163 4.70 7.90 -11.04
C PRO A 163 5.97 8.22 -11.82
N ILE A 164 7.13 8.25 -11.14
CA ILE A 164 8.42 8.40 -11.80
C ILE A 164 8.97 7.07 -12.33
N GLN A 165 8.53 5.94 -11.81
CA GLN A 165 8.83 4.62 -12.35
C GLN A 165 8.03 4.36 -13.64
N ASN A 166 8.68 3.88 -14.69
CA ASN A 166 8.07 3.65 -16.00
C ASN A 166 7.93 2.14 -16.27
N PRO A 167 6.75 1.63 -16.67
CA PRO A 167 5.49 2.36 -16.92
C PRO A 167 4.73 2.77 -15.64
N HIS A 168 5.02 2.19 -14.51
CA HIS A 168 4.44 2.47 -13.18
C HIS A 168 5.25 1.69 -12.11
N PRO A 169 5.04 1.95 -10.80
CA PRO A 169 5.66 1.17 -9.74
C PRO A 169 5.39 -0.34 -9.90
N PRO A 170 6.34 -1.20 -9.55
CA PRO A 170 6.11 -2.64 -9.57
C PRO A 170 4.89 -3.03 -8.74
N VAL A 171 4.06 -3.92 -9.29
CA VAL A 171 2.88 -4.47 -8.61
C VAL A 171 3.11 -5.96 -8.37
N TRP A 172 3.20 -6.34 -7.09
CA TRP A 172 3.29 -7.73 -6.65
C TRP A 172 1.91 -8.23 -6.24
N ALA A 173 1.55 -9.44 -6.58
CA ALA A 173 0.35 -10.07 -6.05
C ALA A 173 0.67 -10.68 -4.68
N ALA A 174 -0.06 -10.28 -3.64
CA ALA A 174 0.00 -10.93 -2.35
C ALA A 174 -0.99 -12.09 -2.34
N ALA A 175 -0.52 -13.30 -2.64
CA ALA A 175 -1.31 -14.53 -2.70
C ALA A 175 -0.79 -15.53 -1.66
N ASN A 176 -1.72 -16.09 -0.88
CA ASN A 176 -1.45 -17.11 0.14
C ASN A 176 -2.10 -18.46 -0.17
N SER A 177 -2.60 -18.66 -1.39
CA SER A 177 -3.26 -19.88 -1.80
C SER A 177 -2.87 -20.27 -3.22
N ASP A 178 -2.98 -21.56 -3.51
CA ASP A 178 -2.74 -22.17 -4.83
C ASP A 178 -3.93 -21.98 -5.81
N ALA A 179 -4.73 -20.92 -5.64
CA ALA A 179 -5.92 -20.64 -6.45
C ALA A 179 -5.62 -19.80 -7.68
#